data_bdd496e570c95960c0ac90a8dccbb9c5
#
_entry.id   bdd496e570c95960c0ac90a8dccbb9c5
#
_cell.length_a   1.000
_cell.length_b   1.000
_cell.length_c   1.000
_cell.angle_alpha   90.00
_cell.angle_beta   90.00
_cell.angle_gamma   90.00
#
_symmetry.space_group_name_H-M   'P 1'
#
loop_
_entity.id
_entity.type
_entity.pdbx_description
1 polymer ?
#
loop_
_entity_poly.entity_id
_entity_poly.type
_entity_poly.pdbx_seq_one_letter_code
_entity_poly.pdbx_strand_id
1 'polypeptide(L)'
;LGLLGATVPPEYGGAGLNYVCYGLIAREVERVDSGYRSMMSVQSSLVMYPIYAYGDETQRKKYLPRRASGEWVGCFGLTEPDAGSDPGGMKTRAEKMAGGYRLTGSKTWISNAPIADVFIVWAKDDEDVIRGFILEKGWKGLTAPPIHGKIGLRTSLTGEIVMNDVFVPAENLLPH
;
A
#
# COMPACT_ATOMS: atom_id res chain seq x y z
N LEU A 1 8.09 -9.34 17.13
CA LEU A 1 9.28 -9.92 16.50
C LEU A 1 9.97 -8.98 15.50
N GLY A 2 9.39 -7.80 15.19
CA GLY A 2 9.97 -6.82 14.27
C GLY A 2 10.01 -7.22 12.78
N LEU A 3 9.26 -8.25 12.40
CA LEU A 3 9.31 -8.80 11.03
C LEU A 3 8.68 -7.88 9.98
N LEU A 4 7.73 -7.04 10.38
CA LEU A 4 6.99 -6.16 9.45
C LEU A 4 7.81 -4.95 8.99
N GLY A 5 8.73 -4.47 9.82
CA GLY A 5 9.61 -3.32 9.52
C GLY A 5 11.08 -3.70 9.44
N ALA A 6 11.41 -4.90 8.94
CA ALA A 6 12.77 -5.44 9.00
C ALA A 6 13.83 -4.48 8.39
N THR A 7 13.55 -3.85 7.27
CA THR A 7 14.48 -2.95 6.54
C THR A 7 14.25 -1.46 6.82
N VAL A 8 13.20 -1.11 7.56
CA VAL A 8 12.90 0.28 7.93
C VAL A 8 13.87 0.72 9.02
N PRO A 9 14.41 1.95 8.98
CA PRO A 9 15.31 2.45 10.01
C PRO A 9 14.69 2.45 11.42
N PRO A 10 15.53 2.26 12.47
CA PRO A 10 15.06 2.24 13.86
C PRO A 10 14.34 3.52 14.32
N GLU A 11 14.69 4.67 13.78
CA GLU A 11 14.05 5.96 14.05
C GLU A 11 12.56 6.00 13.68
N TYR A 12 12.14 5.11 12.77
CA TYR A 12 10.74 4.92 12.37
C TYR A 12 10.15 3.59 12.91
N GLY A 13 10.78 2.99 13.91
CA GLY A 13 10.29 1.77 14.56
C GLY A 13 10.64 0.47 13.85
N GLY A 14 11.48 0.52 12.82
CA GLY A 14 12.00 -0.66 12.12
C GLY A 14 13.20 -1.30 12.77
N ALA A 15 13.70 -2.39 12.20
CA ALA A 15 14.88 -3.11 12.70
C ALA A 15 16.19 -2.70 12.00
N GLY A 16 16.15 -1.92 10.93
CA GLY A 16 17.32 -1.43 10.20
C GLY A 16 18.19 -2.51 9.57
N LEU A 17 17.60 -3.67 9.26
CA LEU A 17 18.32 -4.82 8.71
C LEU A 17 18.54 -4.65 7.19
N ASN A 18 19.58 -5.31 6.69
CA ASN A 18 19.84 -5.37 5.25
C ASN A 18 18.91 -6.36 4.52
N TYR A 19 18.91 -6.31 3.19
CA TYR A 19 18.06 -7.17 2.36
C TYR A 19 18.42 -8.66 2.40
N VAL A 20 19.64 -9.04 2.77
CA VAL A 20 20.01 -10.45 3.00
C VAL A 20 19.24 -10.99 4.21
N CYS A 21 19.25 -10.25 5.31
CA CYS A 21 18.45 -10.60 6.50
C CYS A 21 16.96 -10.66 6.17
N TYR A 22 16.44 -9.68 5.42
CA TYR A 22 15.05 -9.69 4.97
C TYR A 22 14.71 -10.95 4.15
N GLY A 23 15.58 -11.35 3.22
CA GLY A 23 15.40 -12.56 2.42
C GLY A 23 15.39 -13.83 3.26
N LEU A 24 16.27 -13.92 4.26
CA LEU A 24 16.29 -15.05 5.19
C LEU A 24 15.02 -15.12 6.03
N ILE A 25 14.55 -13.99 6.55
CA ILE A 25 13.28 -13.90 7.28
C ILE A 25 12.12 -14.33 6.37
N ALA A 26 12.05 -13.80 5.16
CA ALA A 26 11.01 -14.12 4.20
C ALA A 26 10.96 -15.63 3.89
N ARG A 27 12.12 -16.27 3.73
CA ARG A 27 12.24 -17.72 3.51
C ARG A 27 11.67 -18.52 4.67
N GLU A 28 11.98 -18.14 5.91
CA GLU A 28 11.50 -18.88 7.09
C GLU A 28 9.98 -18.68 7.30
N VAL A 29 9.46 -17.48 7.05
CA VAL A 29 8.02 -17.22 7.11
C VAL A 29 7.28 -17.98 6.00
N GLU A 30 7.82 -18.02 4.77
CA GLU A 30 7.27 -18.77 3.63
C GLU A 30 7.16 -20.28 3.93
N ARG A 31 8.10 -20.84 4.68
CA ARG A 31 8.07 -22.27 5.10
C ARG A 31 6.86 -22.60 5.98
N VAL A 32 6.32 -21.62 6.67
CA VAL A 32 5.13 -21.78 7.50
C VAL A 32 3.86 -21.61 6.66
N ASP A 33 3.74 -20.48 5.97
CA ASP A 33 2.61 -20.18 5.08
C ASP A 33 2.92 -19.00 4.15
N SER A 34 2.70 -19.21 2.86
CA SER A 34 2.92 -18.18 1.81
C SER A 34 2.07 -16.93 2.00
N GLY A 35 0.89 -17.03 2.61
CA GLY A 35 0.03 -15.88 2.88
C GLY A 35 0.62 -14.96 3.95
N TYR A 36 1.24 -15.52 4.97
CA TYR A 36 1.96 -14.73 5.99
C TYR A 36 3.18 -14.03 5.40
N ARG A 37 3.96 -14.72 4.56
CA ARG A 37 5.06 -14.08 3.85
C ARG A 37 4.56 -12.98 2.92
N SER A 38 3.45 -13.20 2.21
CA SER A 38 2.83 -12.19 1.36
C SER A 38 2.42 -10.95 2.17
N MET A 39 1.75 -11.13 3.31
CA MET A 39 1.38 -10.04 4.21
C MET A 39 2.61 -9.26 4.70
N MET A 40 3.65 -9.95 5.13
CA MET A 40 4.92 -9.35 5.56
C MET A 40 5.56 -8.53 4.44
N SER A 41 5.64 -9.06 3.21
CA SER A 41 6.27 -8.35 2.10
C SER A 41 5.44 -7.19 1.58
N VAL A 42 4.12 -7.28 1.56
CA VAL A 42 3.26 -6.13 1.23
C VAL A 42 3.47 -5.01 2.23
N GLN A 43 3.44 -5.33 3.52
CA GLN A 43 3.60 -4.35 4.59
C GLN A 43 4.97 -3.66 4.52
N SER A 44 6.06 -4.42 4.39
CA SER A 44 7.43 -3.90 4.38
C SER A 44 7.78 -3.20 3.07
N SER A 45 7.64 -3.93 1.94
CA SER A 45 8.24 -3.52 0.67
C SER A 45 7.31 -2.66 -0.18
N LEU A 46 5.99 -2.90 -0.14
CA LEU A 46 5.04 -2.20 -1.00
C LEU A 46 4.33 -1.04 -0.31
N VAL A 47 4.30 -1.03 1.04
CA VAL A 47 3.64 0.05 1.79
C VAL A 47 4.65 0.91 2.53
N MET A 48 5.47 0.33 3.41
CA MET A 48 6.44 1.13 4.18
C MET A 48 7.54 1.70 3.31
N TYR A 49 8.07 0.93 2.35
CA TYR A 49 9.16 1.41 1.50
C TYR A 49 8.79 2.64 0.67
N PRO A 50 7.66 2.71 -0.06
CA PRO A 50 7.26 3.93 -0.75
C PRO A 50 7.11 5.15 0.16
N ILE A 51 6.54 4.97 1.37
CA ILE A 51 6.43 6.05 2.34
C ILE A 51 7.83 6.50 2.82
N TYR A 52 8.74 5.55 3.07
CA TYR A 52 10.10 5.86 3.47
C TYR A 52 10.90 6.55 2.35
N ALA A 53 10.84 6.02 1.13
CA ALA A 53 11.65 6.50 0.02
C ALA A 53 11.13 7.80 -0.61
N TYR A 54 9.81 7.94 -0.71
CA TYR A 54 9.15 9.02 -1.47
C TYR A 54 8.30 9.95 -0.62
N GLY A 55 8.04 9.61 0.65
CA GLY A 55 7.31 10.46 1.58
C GLY A 55 8.17 11.55 2.19
N ASP A 56 7.52 12.60 2.67
CA ASP A 56 8.17 13.61 3.52
C ASP A 56 8.32 13.12 4.97
N GLU A 57 9.00 13.92 5.79
CA GLU A 57 9.27 13.57 7.19
C GLU A 57 7.99 13.46 8.05
N THR A 58 6.97 14.26 7.74
CA THR A 58 5.66 14.21 8.43
C THR A 58 4.96 12.89 8.13
N GLN A 59 4.97 12.48 6.86
CA GLN A 59 4.40 11.20 6.42
C GLN A 59 5.17 10.02 7.03
N ARG A 60 6.50 10.04 7.02
CA ARG A 60 7.32 8.98 7.63
C ARG A 60 7.00 8.80 9.11
N LYS A 61 6.99 9.89 9.88
CA LYS A 61 6.68 9.85 11.32
C LYS A 61 5.24 9.43 11.64
N LYS A 62 4.30 9.83 10.80
CA LYS A 62 2.88 9.46 10.98
C LYS A 62 2.63 7.98 10.70
N TYR A 63 3.17 7.46 9.59
CA TYR A 63 2.76 6.16 9.08
C TYR A 63 3.70 5.00 9.45
N LEU A 64 5.03 5.18 9.43
CA LEU A 64 5.94 4.06 9.55
C LEU A 64 5.92 3.36 10.91
N PRO A 65 5.90 4.06 12.08
CA PRO A 65 5.93 3.38 13.38
C PRO A 65 4.74 2.45 13.61
N ARG A 66 3.53 2.88 13.27
CA ARG A 66 2.30 2.09 13.43
C ARG A 66 2.26 0.87 12.51
N ARG A 67 2.98 0.92 11.39
CA ARG A 67 3.09 -0.19 10.47
C ARG A 67 4.16 -1.18 10.89
N ALA A 68 5.28 -0.70 11.37
CA ALA A 68 6.35 -1.54 11.89
C ALA A 68 5.90 -2.34 13.12
N SER A 69 5.05 -1.75 13.98
CA SER A 69 4.43 -2.43 15.12
C SER A 69 3.33 -3.41 14.73
N GLY A 70 2.73 -3.27 13.54
CA GLY A 70 1.56 -4.04 13.10
C GLY A 70 0.22 -3.48 13.61
N GLU A 71 0.21 -2.31 14.25
CA GLU A 71 -1.02 -1.63 14.67
C GLU A 71 -1.89 -1.28 13.44
N TRP A 72 -1.25 -0.83 12.35
CA TRP A 72 -1.91 -0.54 11.10
C TRP A 72 -1.46 -1.49 9.98
N VAL A 73 -2.42 -2.02 9.26
CA VAL A 73 -2.19 -2.81 8.05
C VAL A 73 -2.28 -1.92 6.83
N GLY A 74 -1.44 -2.19 5.83
CA GLY A 74 -1.49 -1.49 4.57
C GLY A 74 -1.66 -2.37 3.35
N CYS A 75 -2.06 -1.74 2.26
CA CYS A 75 -2.13 -2.36 0.95
C CYS A 75 -1.55 -1.45 -0.13
N PHE A 76 -1.31 -2.02 -1.31
CA PHE A 76 -0.65 -1.36 -2.43
C PHE A 76 -1.53 -1.48 -3.68
N GLY A 77 -2.18 -0.39 -4.05
CA GLY A 77 -3.12 -0.29 -5.15
C GLY A 77 -2.44 0.18 -6.44
N LEU A 78 -1.86 -0.74 -7.20
CA LEU A 78 -1.28 -0.47 -8.52
C LEU A 78 -2.12 -1.10 -9.63
N THR A 79 -2.32 -2.42 -9.57
CA THR A 79 -2.97 -3.23 -10.60
C THR A 79 -4.44 -2.87 -10.80
N GLU A 80 -4.85 -2.73 -12.04
CA GLU A 80 -6.24 -2.53 -12.45
C GLU A 80 -6.75 -3.70 -13.30
N PRO A 81 -8.08 -3.85 -13.49
CA PRO A 81 -8.62 -4.94 -14.32
C PRO A 81 -8.01 -5.00 -15.72
N ASP A 82 -7.71 -3.86 -16.34
CA ASP A 82 -7.17 -3.74 -17.69
C ASP A 82 -5.66 -3.38 -17.73
N ALA A 83 -5.01 -3.21 -16.57
CA ALA A 83 -3.61 -2.77 -16.47
C ALA A 83 -2.87 -3.55 -15.38
N GLY A 84 -2.35 -4.72 -15.71
CA GLY A 84 -1.55 -5.58 -14.84
C GLY A 84 -0.06 -5.47 -15.15
N SER A 85 0.41 -6.19 -16.18
CA SER A 85 1.83 -6.21 -16.58
C SER A 85 2.31 -4.87 -17.12
N ASP A 86 1.42 -4.06 -17.65
CA ASP A 86 1.69 -2.67 -18.03
C ASP A 86 0.91 -1.71 -17.10
N PRO A 87 1.47 -1.35 -15.94
CA PRO A 87 0.81 -0.40 -15.03
C PRO A 87 0.74 1.02 -15.60
N GLY A 88 1.54 1.36 -16.61
CA GLY A 88 1.45 2.63 -17.33
C GLY A 88 0.11 2.82 -18.03
N GLY A 89 -0.58 1.73 -18.38
CA GLY A 89 -1.92 1.74 -18.94
C GLY A 89 -3.06 2.01 -17.95
N MET A 90 -2.77 2.32 -16.68
CA MET A 90 -3.80 2.55 -15.66
C MET A 90 -4.79 3.66 -16.03
N LYS A 91 -6.04 3.49 -15.61
CA LYS A 91 -7.15 4.41 -15.85
C LYS A 91 -7.54 5.23 -14.63
N THR A 92 -7.11 4.84 -13.44
CA THR A 92 -7.37 5.60 -12.19
C THR A 92 -6.83 7.01 -12.32
N ARG A 93 -7.67 7.98 -12.02
CA ARG A 93 -7.39 9.42 -12.14
C ARG A 93 -7.32 10.09 -10.78
N ALA A 94 -6.44 11.09 -10.69
CA ALA A 94 -6.30 12.01 -9.58
C ALA A 94 -6.40 13.43 -10.09
N GLU A 95 -7.61 13.98 -10.13
CA GLU A 95 -7.87 15.34 -10.57
C GLU A 95 -7.48 16.34 -9.47
N LYS A 96 -6.68 17.34 -9.81
CA LYS A 96 -6.26 18.37 -8.88
C LYS A 96 -7.45 19.29 -8.54
N MET A 97 -7.60 19.60 -7.26
CA MET A 97 -8.63 20.50 -6.76
C MET A 97 -8.12 21.34 -5.58
N ALA A 98 -8.94 22.27 -5.10
CA ALA A 98 -8.57 23.10 -3.96
C ALA A 98 -8.26 22.25 -2.73
N GLY A 99 -7.06 22.33 -2.19
CA GLY A 99 -6.60 21.63 -1.00
C GLY A 99 -6.18 20.19 -1.21
N GLY A 100 -6.19 19.65 -2.44
CA GLY A 100 -5.77 18.26 -2.68
C GLY A 100 -6.15 17.72 -4.04
N TYR A 101 -6.61 16.47 -4.05
CA TYR A 101 -6.94 15.72 -5.27
C TYR A 101 -8.25 14.95 -5.08
N ARG A 102 -8.95 14.72 -6.18
CA ARG A 102 -10.10 13.83 -6.26
C ARG A 102 -9.71 12.56 -7.00
N LEU A 103 -9.73 11.42 -6.33
CA LEU A 103 -9.36 10.13 -6.92
C LEU A 103 -10.61 9.34 -7.33
N THR A 104 -10.59 8.86 -8.59
CA THR A 104 -11.66 8.02 -9.15
C THR A 104 -11.05 6.86 -9.94
N GLY A 105 -11.50 5.64 -9.68
CA GLY A 105 -11.04 4.43 -10.34
C GLY A 105 -11.13 3.21 -9.44
N SER A 106 -10.54 2.10 -9.90
CA SER A 106 -10.51 0.85 -9.13
C SER A 106 -9.19 0.13 -9.29
N LYS A 107 -8.79 -0.60 -8.23
CA LYS A 107 -7.65 -1.51 -8.24
C LYS A 107 -8.12 -2.91 -7.91
N THR A 108 -7.51 -3.92 -8.51
CA THR A 108 -7.93 -5.32 -8.34
C THR A 108 -6.77 -6.20 -7.90
N TRP A 109 -7.09 -7.34 -7.29
CA TRP A 109 -6.13 -8.32 -6.75
C TRP A 109 -5.21 -7.74 -5.68
N ILE A 110 -5.73 -6.85 -4.85
CA ILE A 110 -4.93 -6.14 -3.86
C ILE A 110 -4.88 -6.91 -2.54
N SER A 111 -3.69 -7.42 -2.22
CA SER A 111 -3.43 -8.07 -0.94
C SER A 111 -3.65 -7.11 0.22
N ASN A 112 -4.31 -7.58 1.26
CA ASN A 112 -4.69 -6.86 2.48
C ASN A 112 -5.77 -5.79 2.30
N ALA A 113 -6.24 -5.45 1.11
CA ALA A 113 -7.21 -4.36 0.92
C ALA A 113 -8.42 -4.43 1.85
N PRO A 114 -9.07 -5.61 2.08
CA PRO A 114 -10.25 -5.69 2.94
C PRO A 114 -10.01 -5.34 4.40
N ILE A 115 -8.76 -5.44 4.86
CA ILE A 115 -8.39 -5.17 6.26
C ILE A 115 -7.46 -3.96 6.41
N ALA A 116 -7.12 -3.29 5.30
CA ALA A 116 -6.16 -2.20 5.31
C ALA A 116 -6.70 -0.97 6.05
N ASP A 117 -5.84 -0.36 6.86
CA ASP A 117 -6.05 0.94 7.47
C ASP A 117 -5.51 2.07 6.60
N VAL A 118 -4.48 1.75 5.78
CA VAL A 118 -3.84 2.71 4.87
C VAL A 118 -3.59 2.05 3.50
N PHE A 119 -3.83 2.82 2.46
CA PHE A 119 -3.75 2.39 1.06
C PHE A 119 -2.73 3.24 0.33
N ILE A 120 -1.69 2.64 -0.22
CA ILE A 120 -0.81 3.30 -1.18
C ILE A 120 -1.43 3.10 -2.56
N VAL A 121 -1.88 4.18 -3.17
CA VAL A 121 -2.59 4.12 -4.46
C VAL A 121 -1.85 4.94 -5.51
N TRP A 122 -1.67 4.34 -6.67
CA TRP A 122 -1.09 5.00 -7.84
C TRP A 122 -2.18 5.42 -8.80
N ALA A 123 -2.15 6.69 -9.23
CA ALA A 123 -3.13 7.28 -10.14
C ALA A 123 -2.45 8.27 -11.09
N LYS A 124 -3.02 8.49 -12.26
CA LYS A 124 -2.59 9.53 -13.20
C LYS A 124 -3.19 10.87 -12.80
N ASP A 125 -2.33 11.89 -12.71
CA ASP A 125 -2.76 13.27 -12.53
C ASP A 125 -3.29 13.90 -13.84
N ASP A 126 -3.59 15.20 -13.82
CA ASP A 126 -4.12 15.93 -14.98
C ASP A 126 -3.13 16.03 -16.14
N GLU A 127 -1.83 15.76 -15.88
CA GLU A 127 -0.76 15.75 -16.89
C GLU A 127 -0.42 14.33 -17.36
N ASP A 128 -1.24 13.32 -17.03
CA ASP A 128 -1.00 11.89 -17.26
C ASP A 128 0.24 11.33 -16.54
N VAL A 129 0.77 12.05 -15.55
CA VAL A 129 1.89 11.57 -14.74
C VAL A 129 1.37 10.69 -13.60
N ILE A 130 2.00 9.53 -13.43
CA ILE A 130 1.66 8.60 -12.34
C ILE A 130 2.19 9.15 -11.03
N ARG A 131 1.30 9.36 -10.06
CA ARG A 131 1.60 9.82 -8.71
C ARG A 131 1.15 8.80 -7.66
N GLY A 132 1.85 8.78 -6.54
CA GLY A 132 1.51 7.96 -5.38
C GLY A 132 0.74 8.75 -4.34
N PHE A 133 -0.33 8.17 -3.80
CA PHE A 133 -1.19 8.77 -2.79
C PHE A 133 -1.34 7.86 -1.59
N ILE A 134 -1.38 8.44 -0.39
CA ILE A 134 -1.65 7.73 0.86
C ILE A 134 -3.11 7.99 1.25
N LEU A 135 -3.97 6.97 1.14
CA LEU A 135 -5.37 7.05 1.55
C LEU A 135 -5.54 6.34 2.90
N GLU A 136 -6.53 6.78 3.68
CA GLU A 136 -6.84 6.17 4.97
C GLU A 136 -8.24 5.56 4.97
N LYS A 137 -8.40 4.47 5.72
CA LYS A 137 -9.67 3.78 5.90
C LYS A 137 -10.76 4.73 6.40
N GLY A 138 -11.97 4.55 5.88
CA GLY A 138 -13.14 5.33 6.31
C GLY A 138 -13.33 6.64 5.55
N TRP A 139 -12.44 7.01 4.63
CA TRP A 139 -12.67 8.16 3.79
C TRP A 139 -13.89 7.95 2.89
N LYS A 140 -14.69 9.01 2.73
CA LYS A 140 -15.89 8.97 1.89
C LYS A 140 -15.55 8.59 0.46
N GLY A 141 -16.27 7.64 -0.11
CA GLY A 141 -16.05 7.14 -1.46
C GLY A 141 -15.00 6.03 -1.59
N LEU A 142 -14.25 5.71 -0.52
CA LEU A 142 -13.27 4.63 -0.50
C LEU A 142 -13.91 3.36 0.06
N THR A 143 -13.88 2.27 -0.72
CA THR A 143 -14.29 0.93 -0.27
C THR A 143 -13.29 -0.12 -0.71
N ALA A 144 -13.22 -1.23 0.01
CA ALA A 144 -12.29 -2.32 -0.28
C ALA A 144 -12.99 -3.70 -0.14
N PRO A 145 -13.86 -4.06 -1.10
CA PRO A 145 -14.57 -5.34 -1.06
C PRO A 145 -13.61 -6.52 -1.20
N PRO A 146 -13.85 -7.63 -0.46
CA PRO A 146 -13.03 -8.84 -0.54
C PRO A 146 -13.31 -9.64 -1.82
N ILE A 147 -12.26 -10.29 -2.34
CA ILE A 147 -12.39 -11.32 -3.38
C ILE A 147 -12.46 -12.69 -2.69
N HIS A 148 -13.54 -13.40 -2.90
CA HIS A 148 -13.79 -14.72 -2.33
C HIS A 148 -13.45 -15.85 -3.31
N GLY A 149 -13.35 -17.09 -2.78
CA GLY A 149 -13.24 -18.30 -3.60
C GLY A 149 -11.86 -18.54 -4.21
N LYS A 150 -10.81 -17.91 -3.72
CA LYS A 150 -9.43 -18.19 -4.18
C LYS A 150 -9.05 -19.64 -3.94
N ILE A 151 -8.41 -20.27 -4.94
CA ILE A 151 -7.94 -21.66 -4.87
C ILE A 151 -6.67 -21.77 -4.03
N GLY A 152 -5.70 -20.86 -4.24
CA GLY A 152 -4.43 -20.79 -3.51
C GLY A 152 -4.30 -19.51 -2.68
N LEU A 153 -3.23 -19.43 -1.84
CA LEU A 153 -2.93 -18.28 -0.97
C LEU A 153 -4.15 -17.81 -0.15
N ARG A 154 -4.89 -18.75 0.42
CA ARG A 154 -6.19 -18.47 1.05
C ARG A 154 -6.08 -17.67 2.35
N THR A 155 -4.92 -17.71 3.01
CA THR A 155 -4.61 -16.89 4.19
C THR A 155 -4.24 -15.44 3.82
N SER A 156 -3.86 -15.18 2.57
CA SER A 156 -3.66 -13.83 2.05
C SER A 156 -5.00 -13.22 1.67
N LEU A 157 -5.54 -12.37 2.54
CA LEU A 157 -6.77 -11.64 2.25
C LEU A 157 -6.55 -10.71 1.05
N THR A 158 -7.37 -10.88 0.02
CA THR A 158 -7.25 -10.17 -1.24
C THR A 158 -8.58 -9.48 -1.56
N GLY A 159 -8.52 -8.28 -2.09
CA GLY A 159 -9.71 -7.53 -2.44
C GLY A 159 -9.48 -6.57 -3.60
N GLU A 160 -10.42 -5.68 -3.75
CA GLU A 160 -10.35 -4.54 -4.64
C GLU A 160 -10.20 -3.26 -3.82
N ILE A 161 -9.78 -2.17 -4.46
CA ILE A 161 -9.90 -0.81 -3.94
C ILE A 161 -10.79 -0.07 -4.92
N VAL A 162 -11.94 0.40 -4.45
CA VAL A 162 -12.87 1.18 -5.27
C VAL A 162 -12.90 2.61 -4.74
N MET A 163 -12.60 3.55 -5.62
CA MET A 163 -12.58 4.98 -5.33
C MET A 163 -13.63 5.67 -6.17
N ASN A 164 -14.60 6.28 -5.49
CA ASN A 164 -15.65 7.07 -6.11
C ASN A 164 -15.57 8.50 -5.57
N ASP A 165 -14.88 9.36 -6.32
CA ASP A 165 -14.65 10.76 -5.95
C ASP A 165 -14.03 10.93 -4.55
N VAL A 166 -13.02 10.13 -4.22
CA VAL A 166 -12.34 10.21 -2.92
C VAL A 166 -11.49 11.48 -2.86
N PHE A 167 -11.81 12.37 -1.91
CA PHE A 167 -10.95 13.52 -1.63
C PHE A 167 -9.70 13.08 -0.87
N VAL A 168 -8.53 13.40 -1.43
CA VAL A 168 -7.21 13.14 -0.84
C VAL A 168 -6.54 14.49 -0.59
N PRO A 169 -6.27 14.86 0.67
CA PRO A 169 -5.55 16.08 1.01
C PRO A 169 -4.19 16.17 0.33
N ALA A 170 -3.73 17.38 0.03
CA ALA A 170 -2.44 17.58 -0.66
C ALA A 170 -1.25 16.99 0.11
N GLU A 171 -1.29 17.01 1.44
CA GLU A 171 -0.26 16.41 2.30
C GLU A 171 -0.21 14.88 2.24
N ASN A 172 -1.16 14.24 1.58
CA ASN A 172 -1.18 12.78 1.37
C ASN A 172 -0.66 12.35 -0.01
N LEU A 173 -0.24 13.29 -0.85
CA LEU A 173 0.58 13.00 -2.03
C LEU A 173 2.00 12.59 -1.60
N LEU A 174 2.56 11.55 -2.19
CA LEU A 174 3.99 11.23 -2.07
C LEU A 174 4.78 12.24 -2.94
N PRO A 175 5.60 13.11 -2.34
CA PRO A 175 6.15 14.27 -3.05
C PRO A 175 7.33 13.98 -3.99
N HIS A 176 7.95 12.77 -3.90
CA HIS A 176 9.19 12.44 -4.63
C HIS A 176 9.01 11.30 -5.63
#